data_05545523490045a43cccf24ed4da965b
#
_entry.id   05545523490045a43cccf24ed4da965b
#
_cell.length_a   1.000
_cell.length_b   1.000
_cell.length_c   1.000
_cell.angle_alpha   90.00
_cell.angle_beta   90.00
_cell.angle_gamma   90.00
#
_symmetry.space_group_name_H-M   'P 1'
#
loop_
_entity.id
_entity.type
_entity.pdbx_description
1 polymer ?
#
loop_
_entity_poly.entity_id
_entity_poly.type
_entity_poly.pdbx_seq_one_letter_code
_entity_poly.pdbx_strand_id
1 'polypeptide(L)'
;MNRSLLKVVLAGGMVAVGAGIVAAYAQTQPTSNILAGSATPRLVARQFKFTEGPAVDKAGNVFFTDQPNNKIWKYDTSGKLSVFLDNAGRANGLYFDKQGNLLACADEQNQLWSIAPTGQVTVLLEEVQGHRLNGPNDLWVHPASGGIYFTDPYYQRDYWARTAPDPNLGGQKLYYLPKGQKQPVIVDGKLQKPNGIIGTPDGRQLYVADIEANKTYRYQIAPNGQLTNRQLFVEQGSDGMTLDNQGNVYLTGKGVTVYSAAGQKIQHIAVPEEWTGNVCFGGKDRKTLFITASAALFVLPMQVKGVQ
;
A
#
# COMPACT_ATOMS: atom_id res chain seq x y z
N MET A 1 -55.36 -31.93 70.01
CA MET A 1 -54.60 -31.48 71.18
C MET A 1 -53.19 -32.06 71.06
N ASN A 2 -52.20 -31.32 70.73
CA ASN A 2 -50.82 -31.33 71.12
C ASN A 2 -50.03 -30.36 70.19
N ARG A 3 -49.57 -29.30 70.79
CA ARG A 3 -48.72 -28.30 70.17
C ARG A 3 -47.30 -28.83 70.25
N SER A 4 -46.58 -28.85 69.15
CA SER A 4 -45.13 -29.11 69.13
C SER A 4 -44.43 -27.86 68.60
N LEU A 5 -43.58 -27.26 69.45
CA LEU A 5 -42.77 -26.10 69.18
C LEU A 5 -41.59 -26.45 68.29
N LEU A 6 -41.44 -25.75 67.18
CA LEU A 6 -40.27 -25.86 66.32
C LEU A 6 -39.26 -24.77 66.71
N LYS A 7 -38.09 -25.17 67.20
CA LYS A 7 -36.97 -24.26 67.50
C LYS A 7 -36.26 -23.91 66.15
N VAL A 8 -36.21 -22.60 65.88
CA VAL A 8 -35.37 -22.09 64.77
C VAL A 8 -33.94 -21.86 65.32
N VAL A 9 -32.97 -22.58 64.71
CA VAL A 9 -31.52 -22.32 64.93
C VAL A 9 -31.07 -21.40 63.80
N LEU A 10 -30.70 -20.17 64.15
CA LEU A 10 -30.02 -19.25 63.25
C LEU A 10 -28.52 -19.61 63.23
N ALA A 11 -28.06 -20.13 62.07
CA ALA A 11 -26.62 -20.27 61.80
C ALA A 11 -26.16 -19.01 61.05
N GLY A 12 -25.37 -18.17 61.69
CA GLY A 12 -24.70 -17.02 61.08
C GLY A 12 -23.56 -17.49 60.16
N GLY A 13 -23.77 -17.34 58.86
CA GLY A 13 -22.68 -17.56 57.90
C GLY A 13 -21.93 -16.23 57.65
N MET A 14 -20.68 -16.12 58.07
CA MET A 14 -19.77 -15.04 57.63
C MET A 14 -19.45 -15.25 56.15
N VAL A 15 -19.87 -14.32 55.29
CA VAL A 15 -19.41 -14.22 53.91
C VAL A 15 -18.11 -13.41 53.91
N ALA A 16 -16.97 -14.07 53.74
CA ALA A 16 -15.70 -13.40 53.48
C ALA A 16 -15.67 -12.92 52.00
N VAL A 17 -15.78 -11.61 51.80
CA VAL A 17 -15.57 -10.99 50.47
C VAL A 17 -14.07 -10.91 50.23
N GLY A 18 -13.53 -11.88 49.48
CA GLY A 18 -12.18 -11.82 48.99
C GLY A 18 -12.06 -10.78 47.88
N ALA A 19 -11.44 -9.64 48.16
CA ALA A 19 -11.05 -8.66 47.13
C ALA A 19 -9.91 -9.25 46.29
N GLY A 20 -10.28 -9.85 45.14
CA GLY A 20 -9.30 -10.28 44.14
C GLY A 20 -8.74 -9.04 43.46
N ILE A 21 -7.47 -8.73 43.73
CA ILE A 21 -6.69 -7.73 42.96
C ILE A 21 -6.41 -8.37 41.61
N VAL A 22 -7.17 -7.97 40.58
CA VAL A 22 -6.83 -8.28 39.18
C VAL A 22 -5.65 -7.38 38.82
N ALA A 23 -4.45 -7.88 38.94
CA ALA A 23 -3.27 -7.20 38.37
C ALA A 23 -3.42 -7.22 36.84
N ALA A 24 -3.77 -6.07 36.26
CA ALA A 24 -3.70 -5.87 34.83
C ALA A 24 -2.22 -5.89 34.42
N TYR A 25 -1.73 -7.02 33.94
CA TYR A 25 -0.46 -7.08 33.24
C TYR A 25 -0.62 -6.27 31.95
N ALA A 26 -0.20 -5.00 31.98
CA ALA A 26 0.09 -4.25 30.76
C ALA A 26 1.21 -5.03 30.04
N GLN A 27 0.83 -5.84 29.06
CA GLN A 27 1.81 -6.39 28.14
C GLN A 27 2.45 -5.21 27.42
N THR A 28 3.61 -4.79 27.85
CA THR A 28 4.51 -3.95 27.06
C THR A 28 4.85 -4.75 25.82
N GLN A 29 4.13 -4.49 24.73
CA GLN A 29 4.47 -5.01 23.40
C GLN A 29 5.92 -4.59 23.13
N PRO A 30 6.80 -5.50 22.68
CA PRO A 30 8.12 -5.10 22.27
C PRO A 30 7.92 -4.08 21.14
N THR A 31 8.28 -2.83 21.38
CA THR A 31 8.39 -1.82 20.33
C THR A 31 9.49 -2.31 19.43
N SER A 32 9.12 -2.99 18.32
CA SER A 32 10.07 -3.35 17.29
C SER A 32 10.65 -2.04 16.76
N ASN A 33 11.91 -1.77 17.11
CA ASN A 33 12.57 -0.56 16.65
C ASN A 33 12.85 -0.71 15.15
N ILE A 34 11.88 -0.30 14.33
CA ILE A 34 11.98 -0.36 12.87
C ILE A 34 12.80 0.80 12.29
N LEU A 35 13.01 1.87 13.08
CA LEU A 35 13.78 3.04 12.68
C LEU A 35 15.28 2.86 13.05
N ALA A 36 16.17 3.42 12.25
CA ALA A 36 17.60 3.51 12.61
C ALA A 36 17.80 4.56 13.71
N GLY A 37 17.81 4.11 14.96
CA GLY A 37 17.92 5.00 16.14
C GLY A 37 16.75 6.00 16.20
N SER A 38 17.07 7.28 16.37
CA SER A 38 16.12 8.40 16.40
C SER A 38 15.94 9.06 15.02
N ALA A 39 16.13 8.33 13.91
CA ALA A 39 16.03 8.89 12.57
C ALA A 39 14.65 9.49 12.29
N THR A 40 14.65 10.62 11.62
CA THR A 40 13.46 11.32 11.12
C THR A 40 13.54 11.50 9.61
N PRO A 41 12.41 11.67 8.90
CA PRO A 41 12.42 11.90 7.45
C PRO A 41 13.27 13.11 7.09
N ARG A 42 14.24 12.91 6.19
CA ARG A 42 15.13 13.94 5.65
C ARG A 42 14.70 14.29 4.24
N LEU A 43 14.49 15.57 3.99
CA LEU A 43 14.18 16.09 2.66
C LEU A 43 15.33 15.83 1.68
N VAL A 44 15.01 15.26 0.52
CA VAL A 44 15.92 15.10 -0.61
C VAL A 44 15.76 16.25 -1.60
N ALA A 45 14.52 16.49 -2.04
CA ALA A 45 14.19 17.54 -3.00
C ALA A 45 12.72 17.96 -2.85
N ARG A 46 12.45 19.25 -3.21
CA ARG A 46 11.10 19.86 -3.20
C ARG A 46 10.93 20.72 -4.45
N GLN A 47 11.01 20.09 -5.60
CA GLN A 47 10.93 20.80 -6.89
C GLN A 47 9.83 20.25 -7.81
N PHE A 48 8.99 19.39 -7.23
CA PHE A 48 7.95 18.67 -7.94
C PHE A 48 6.60 19.38 -7.78
N LYS A 49 5.54 18.84 -8.41
CA LYS A 49 4.17 19.29 -8.23
C LYS A 49 3.36 18.34 -7.36
N PHE A 50 3.43 17.05 -7.64
CA PHE A 50 2.82 15.98 -6.83
C PHE A 50 3.56 14.68 -7.09
N THR A 51 4.26 14.19 -6.08
CA THR A 51 5.09 12.99 -6.18
C THR A 51 4.35 11.75 -5.74
N GLU A 52 4.48 10.68 -6.53
CA GLU A 52 3.80 9.42 -6.34
C GLU A 52 4.67 8.21 -6.73
N GLY A 53 4.10 7.03 -6.60
CA GLY A 53 4.48 5.74 -7.15
C GLY A 53 5.96 5.38 -7.09
N PRO A 54 6.64 5.43 -5.92
CA PRO A 54 8.05 5.11 -5.87
C PRO A 54 8.27 3.60 -6.05
N ALA A 55 9.19 3.25 -6.95
CA ALA A 55 9.61 1.88 -7.21
C ALA A 55 11.13 1.77 -7.20
N VAL A 56 11.65 0.60 -6.81
CA VAL A 56 13.08 0.38 -6.67
C VAL A 56 13.57 -0.67 -7.67
N ASP A 57 14.66 -0.36 -8.40
CA ASP A 57 15.32 -1.32 -9.28
C ASP A 57 16.25 -2.28 -8.53
N LYS A 58 16.78 -3.29 -9.22
CA LYS A 58 17.71 -4.28 -8.61
C LYS A 58 18.98 -3.67 -8.03
N ALA A 59 19.42 -2.52 -8.53
CA ALA A 59 20.61 -1.82 -8.06
C ALA A 59 20.37 -0.96 -6.82
N GLY A 60 19.10 -0.72 -6.46
CA GLY A 60 18.71 0.11 -5.33
C GLY A 60 18.37 1.54 -5.70
N ASN A 61 18.37 1.89 -6.99
CA ASN A 61 17.90 3.20 -7.44
C ASN A 61 16.37 3.26 -7.29
N VAL A 62 15.87 4.43 -6.92
CA VAL A 62 14.43 4.66 -6.76
C VAL A 62 13.92 5.55 -7.89
N PHE A 63 12.85 5.11 -8.52
CA PHE A 63 12.10 5.85 -9.53
C PHE A 63 10.78 6.28 -8.92
N PHE A 64 10.30 7.47 -9.25
CA PHE A 64 9.03 7.97 -8.77
C PHE A 64 8.42 8.94 -9.77
N THR A 65 7.13 9.13 -9.69
CA THR A 65 6.37 9.98 -10.60
C THR A 65 6.23 11.39 -10.05
N ASP A 66 6.20 12.36 -10.94
CA ASP A 66 5.74 13.73 -10.73
C ASP A 66 4.57 13.93 -11.69
N GLN A 67 3.38 13.49 -11.25
CA GLN A 67 2.22 13.29 -12.09
C GLN A 67 1.79 14.56 -12.84
N PRO A 68 1.63 15.75 -12.19
CA PRO A 68 1.23 16.97 -12.91
C PRO A 68 2.28 17.46 -13.91
N ASN A 69 3.56 17.22 -13.67
CA ASN A 69 4.65 17.57 -14.58
C ASN A 69 4.90 16.50 -15.66
N ASN A 70 4.14 15.41 -15.65
CA ASN A 70 4.20 14.32 -16.63
C ASN A 70 5.60 13.67 -16.74
N LYS A 71 6.27 13.45 -15.60
CA LYS A 71 7.65 12.94 -15.53
C LYS A 71 7.78 11.75 -14.62
N ILE A 72 8.72 10.86 -14.97
CA ILE A 72 9.30 9.89 -14.04
C ILE A 72 10.72 10.34 -13.73
N TRP A 73 11.02 10.45 -12.44
CA TRP A 73 12.32 10.79 -11.91
C TRP A 73 13.06 9.55 -11.44
N LYS A 74 14.38 9.62 -11.42
CA LYS A 74 15.27 8.63 -10.85
C LYS A 74 16.18 9.27 -9.81
N TYR A 75 16.22 8.67 -8.62
CA TYR A 75 17.21 8.96 -7.59
C TYR A 75 18.11 7.75 -7.46
N ASP A 76 19.37 7.88 -7.87
CA ASP A 76 20.32 6.78 -7.90
C ASP A 76 21.01 6.54 -6.55
N THR A 77 21.70 5.43 -6.43
CA THR A 77 22.41 5.05 -5.19
C THR A 77 23.63 5.92 -4.89
N SER A 78 24.02 6.85 -5.77
CA SER A 78 25.03 7.89 -5.50
C SER A 78 24.41 9.18 -4.94
N GLY A 79 23.07 9.25 -4.90
CA GLY A 79 22.33 10.43 -4.46
C GLY A 79 22.03 11.44 -5.57
N LYS A 80 22.21 11.07 -6.83
CA LYS A 80 21.89 11.94 -7.96
C LYS A 80 20.43 11.80 -8.37
N LEU A 81 19.75 12.95 -8.47
CA LEU A 81 18.40 13.08 -9.00
C LEU A 81 18.47 13.44 -10.49
N SER A 82 17.71 12.74 -11.33
CA SER A 82 17.61 12.99 -12.78
C SER A 82 16.23 12.60 -13.31
N VAL A 83 15.83 13.20 -14.44
CA VAL A 83 14.64 12.75 -15.16
C VAL A 83 14.97 11.45 -15.87
N PHE A 84 14.16 10.42 -15.67
CA PHE A 84 14.25 9.15 -16.38
C PHE A 84 13.39 9.15 -17.64
N LEU A 85 12.18 9.68 -17.55
CA LEU A 85 11.26 9.75 -18.68
C LEU A 85 10.43 11.05 -18.63
N ASP A 86 10.44 11.79 -19.73
CA ASP A 86 9.50 12.85 -20.04
C ASP A 86 8.28 12.27 -20.77
N ASN A 87 7.11 12.91 -20.66
CA ASN A 87 5.86 12.44 -21.27
C ASN A 87 5.49 11.02 -20.79
N ALA A 88 5.50 10.85 -19.48
CA ALA A 88 5.29 9.59 -18.81
C ALA A 88 3.81 9.16 -18.71
N GLY A 89 2.90 9.73 -19.52
CA GLY A 89 1.46 9.44 -19.47
C GLY A 89 0.82 9.87 -18.15
N ARG A 90 1.39 10.86 -17.46
CA ARG A 90 1.05 11.27 -16.09
C ARG A 90 0.88 10.06 -15.18
N ALA A 91 1.85 9.15 -15.26
CA ALA A 91 1.83 7.93 -14.48
C ALA A 91 1.69 8.23 -12.98
N ASN A 92 0.97 7.34 -12.29
CA ASN A 92 0.85 7.34 -10.83
C ASN A 92 1.75 6.24 -10.24
N GLY A 93 1.25 5.04 -9.96
CA GLY A 93 2.01 3.93 -9.41
C GLY A 93 3.03 3.34 -10.37
N LEU A 94 4.15 2.90 -9.83
CA LEU A 94 5.25 2.23 -10.56
C LEU A 94 5.62 0.92 -9.85
N TYR A 95 6.10 -0.06 -10.64
CA TYR A 95 6.67 -1.29 -10.11
C TYR A 95 7.66 -1.91 -11.10
N PHE A 96 8.77 -2.49 -10.64
CA PHE A 96 9.69 -3.20 -11.51
C PHE A 96 9.30 -4.67 -11.71
N ASP A 97 9.32 -5.12 -12.95
CA ASP A 97 9.22 -6.55 -13.25
C ASP A 97 10.58 -7.27 -13.04
N LYS A 98 10.58 -8.60 -13.13
CA LYS A 98 11.80 -9.40 -12.99
C LYS A 98 12.83 -9.16 -14.12
N GLN A 99 12.39 -8.68 -15.26
CA GLN A 99 13.21 -8.37 -16.42
C GLN A 99 13.91 -7.00 -16.27
N GLY A 100 13.48 -6.19 -15.32
CA GLY A 100 13.99 -4.85 -15.07
C GLY A 100 13.25 -3.77 -15.87
N ASN A 101 12.10 -4.10 -16.45
CA ASN A 101 11.22 -3.08 -17.02
C ASN A 101 10.45 -2.40 -15.90
N LEU A 102 10.25 -1.09 -16.03
CA LEU A 102 9.42 -0.30 -15.13
C LEU A 102 7.98 -0.34 -15.62
N LEU A 103 7.09 -0.97 -14.87
CA LEU A 103 5.67 -0.94 -15.13
C LEU A 103 5.07 0.33 -14.55
N ALA A 104 4.12 0.95 -15.26
CA ALA A 104 3.54 2.22 -14.89
C ALA A 104 2.02 2.24 -15.12
N CYS A 105 1.31 2.78 -14.15
CA CYS A 105 -0.09 3.17 -14.27
C CYS A 105 -0.18 4.51 -14.97
N ALA A 106 -0.26 4.53 -16.31
CA ALA A 106 -0.33 5.73 -17.14
C ALA A 106 -1.74 6.34 -17.07
N ASP A 107 -2.03 7.05 -15.97
CA ASP A 107 -3.35 7.50 -15.56
C ASP A 107 -4.04 8.39 -16.61
N GLU A 108 -3.33 9.37 -17.19
CA GLU A 108 -3.89 10.24 -18.24
C GLU A 108 -4.31 9.45 -19.48
N GLN A 109 -3.58 8.38 -19.81
CA GLN A 109 -3.84 7.56 -20.97
C GLN A 109 -4.84 6.43 -20.68
N ASN A 110 -5.22 6.22 -19.41
CA ASN A 110 -6.04 5.09 -18.97
C ASN A 110 -5.41 3.73 -19.31
N GLN A 111 -4.08 3.61 -19.21
CA GLN A 111 -3.30 2.46 -19.70
C GLN A 111 -2.35 1.92 -18.63
N LEU A 112 -1.99 0.64 -18.78
CA LEU A 112 -0.80 0.09 -18.15
C LEU A 112 0.35 0.06 -19.16
N TRP A 113 1.51 0.55 -18.77
CA TRP A 113 2.71 0.57 -19.60
C TRP A 113 3.81 -0.32 -19.04
N SER A 114 4.66 -0.82 -19.94
CA SER A 114 5.98 -1.36 -19.64
C SER A 114 7.03 -0.47 -20.26
N ILE A 115 7.94 0.05 -19.46
CA ILE A 115 8.99 1.00 -19.85
C ILE A 115 10.34 0.27 -19.74
N ALA A 116 10.99 0.06 -20.86
CA ALA A 116 12.33 -0.53 -20.90
C ALA A 116 13.36 0.38 -20.19
N PRO A 117 14.52 -0.16 -19.76
CA PRO A 117 15.60 0.67 -19.20
C PRO A 117 16.08 1.80 -20.12
N THR A 118 15.84 1.68 -21.41
CA THR A 118 16.12 2.72 -22.42
C THR A 118 15.10 3.86 -22.45
N GLY A 119 13.98 3.74 -21.73
CA GLY A 119 12.83 4.67 -21.77
C GLY A 119 11.80 4.31 -22.85
N GLN A 120 11.99 3.23 -23.62
CA GLN A 120 11.00 2.81 -24.62
C GLN A 120 9.75 2.28 -23.94
N VAL A 121 8.58 2.85 -24.31
CA VAL A 121 7.26 2.49 -23.79
C VAL A 121 6.59 1.44 -24.67
N THR A 122 6.00 0.44 -24.02
CA THR A 122 5.10 -0.55 -24.61
C THR A 122 3.80 -0.56 -23.83
N VAL A 123 2.66 -0.39 -24.52
CA VAL A 123 1.33 -0.47 -23.89
C VAL A 123 1.01 -1.95 -23.61
N LEU A 124 0.78 -2.28 -22.35
CA LEU A 124 0.38 -3.63 -21.91
C LEU A 124 -1.13 -3.82 -21.96
N LEU A 125 -1.87 -2.79 -21.54
CA LEU A 125 -3.33 -2.80 -21.44
C LEU A 125 -3.86 -1.38 -21.64
N GLU A 126 -4.97 -1.25 -22.42
CA GLU A 126 -5.66 0.03 -22.65
C GLU A 126 -7.18 -0.09 -22.46
N GLU A 127 -7.72 -1.32 -22.48
CA GLU A 127 -9.15 -1.55 -22.36
C GLU A 127 -9.46 -2.89 -21.67
N VAL A 128 -10.65 -2.99 -21.14
CA VAL A 128 -11.23 -4.21 -20.58
C VAL A 128 -12.53 -4.50 -21.31
N GLN A 129 -12.58 -5.59 -22.11
CA GLN A 129 -13.77 -5.98 -22.89
C GLN A 129 -14.31 -4.85 -23.80
N GLY A 130 -13.43 -4.07 -24.40
CA GLY A 130 -13.78 -2.93 -25.26
C GLY A 130 -14.11 -1.63 -24.50
N HIS A 131 -13.95 -1.60 -23.20
CA HIS A 131 -14.20 -0.44 -22.36
C HIS A 131 -12.88 0.12 -21.82
N ARG A 132 -12.70 1.44 -21.93
CA ARG A 132 -11.54 2.15 -21.39
C ARG A 132 -11.50 2.05 -19.87
N LEU A 133 -10.32 1.86 -19.31
CA LEU A 133 -10.07 1.93 -17.85
C LEU A 133 -10.47 3.31 -17.27
N ASN A 134 -10.76 3.36 -15.97
CA ASN A 134 -11.04 4.62 -15.26
C ASN A 134 -9.80 5.50 -15.16
N GLY A 135 -8.66 4.91 -14.89
CA GLY A 135 -7.34 5.48 -14.71
C GLY A 135 -6.56 4.66 -13.69
N PRO A 136 -5.76 3.68 -14.18
CA PRO A 136 -4.97 2.85 -13.29
C PRO A 136 -4.16 3.71 -12.31
N ASN A 137 -4.18 3.32 -11.02
CA ASN A 137 -3.55 4.11 -9.97
C ASN A 137 -2.29 3.46 -9.43
N ASP A 138 -2.37 2.25 -8.88
CA ASP A 138 -1.21 1.55 -8.34
C ASP A 138 -1.20 0.07 -8.77
N LEU A 139 -0.02 -0.56 -8.71
CA LEU A 139 0.16 -1.92 -9.21
C LEU A 139 1.21 -2.71 -8.45
N TRP A 140 1.03 -4.04 -8.45
CA TRP A 140 2.00 -4.99 -7.93
C TRP A 140 2.15 -6.18 -8.86
N VAL A 141 3.40 -6.65 -9.04
CA VAL A 141 3.72 -7.80 -9.88
C VAL A 141 3.91 -9.05 -9.04
N HIS A 142 3.12 -10.06 -9.31
CA HIS A 142 3.22 -11.33 -8.58
C HIS A 142 4.57 -12.02 -8.85
N PRO A 143 5.35 -12.35 -7.80
CA PRO A 143 6.75 -12.77 -7.94
C PRO A 143 6.95 -14.08 -8.69
N ALA A 144 6.01 -15.02 -8.64
CA ALA A 144 6.15 -16.31 -9.33
C ALA A 144 5.58 -16.25 -10.75
N SER A 145 4.33 -15.78 -10.93
CA SER A 145 3.65 -15.79 -12.23
C SER A 145 4.03 -14.63 -13.15
N GLY A 146 4.47 -13.50 -12.58
CA GLY A 146 4.67 -12.25 -13.32
C GLY A 146 3.37 -11.59 -13.77
N GLY A 147 2.22 -12.05 -13.27
CA GLY A 147 0.93 -11.38 -13.48
C GLY A 147 0.84 -10.09 -12.66
N ILE A 148 0.05 -9.14 -13.12
CA ILE A 148 -0.05 -7.79 -12.58
C ILE A 148 -1.39 -7.63 -11.88
N TYR A 149 -1.37 -7.28 -10.60
CA TYR A 149 -2.55 -6.76 -9.89
C TYR A 149 -2.51 -5.24 -9.96
N PHE A 150 -3.63 -4.61 -10.27
CA PHE A 150 -3.69 -3.15 -10.33
C PHE A 150 -5.06 -2.62 -9.90
N THR A 151 -5.05 -1.44 -9.33
CA THR A 151 -6.23 -0.69 -8.93
C THR A 151 -6.62 0.29 -10.03
N ASP A 152 -7.93 0.41 -10.30
CA ASP A 152 -8.48 1.27 -11.35
C ASP A 152 -9.58 2.19 -10.80
N PRO A 153 -9.22 3.13 -9.91
CA PRO A 153 -10.14 4.16 -9.42
C PRO A 153 -10.31 5.27 -10.46
N TYR A 154 -11.31 6.12 -10.25
CA TYR A 154 -11.46 7.37 -10.97
C TYR A 154 -11.08 8.56 -10.08
N TYR A 155 -10.12 9.37 -10.53
CA TYR A 155 -9.79 10.65 -9.92
C TYR A 155 -9.96 11.78 -10.92
N GLN A 156 -10.82 12.76 -10.61
CA GLN A 156 -10.84 14.02 -11.33
C GLN A 156 -9.56 14.79 -11.00
N ARG A 157 -8.88 15.27 -12.02
CA ARG A 157 -7.65 16.07 -11.89
C ARG A 157 -7.86 17.43 -12.55
N ASP A 158 -7.31 18.48 -11.95
CA ASP A 158 -7.45 19.86 -12.46
C ASP A 158 -6.41 20.20 -13.51
N TYR A 159 -5.35 19.40 -13.63
CA TYR A 159 -4.19 19.69 -14.49
C TYR A 159 -4.21 18.93 -15.83
N TRP A 160 -5.28 18.18 -16.16
CA TRP A 160 -5.60 17.73 -17.52
C TRP A 160 -7.10 17.51 -17.71
N ALA A 161 -7.56 17.66 -18.95
CA ALA A 161 -8.93 17.31 -19.30
C ALA A 161 -9.14 15.80 -19.19
N ARG A 162 -9.98 15.37 -18.27
CA ARG A 162 -10.28 13.96 -18.03
C ARG A 162 -11.67 13.59 -18.53
N THR A 163 -11.74 12.54 -19.32
CA THR A 163 -13.02 11.97 -19.74
C THR A 163 -13.71 11.32 -18.54
N ALA A 164 -15.01 11.50 -18.42
CA ALA A 164 -15.81 10.82 -17.42
C ALA A 164 -15.62 9.29 -17.46
N PRO A 165 -15.84 8.57 -16.33
CA PRO A 165 -15.78 7.12 -16.31
C PRO A 165 -16.70 6.50 -17.35
N ASP A 166 -16.28 5.39 -17.96
CA ASP A 166 -17.18 4.60 -18.80
C ASP A 166 -18.23 3.90 -17.91
N PRO A 167 -19.54 4.21 -18.05
CA PRO A 167 -20.57 3.61 -17.21
C PRO A 167 -20.66 2.08 -17.40
N ASN A 168 -20.24 1.56 -18.55
CA ASN A 168 -20.27 0.12 -18.85
C ASN A 168 -19.14 -0.64 -18.17
N LEU A 169 -18.08 0.05 -17.71
CA LEU A 169 -17.04 -0.57 -16.88
C LEU A 169 -17.61 -1.01 -15.51
N GLY A 170 -18.72 -0.42 -15.06
CA GLY A 170 -19.45 -0.83 -13.85
C GLY A 170 -18.73 -0.48 -12.55
N GLY A 171 -18.06 0.68 -12.48
CA GLY A 171 -17.44 1.23 -11.27
C GLY A 171 -15.93 0.98 -11.18
N GLN A 172 -15.38 1.29 -10.00
CA GLN A 172 -13.96 1.22 -9.69
C GLN A 172 -13.58 -0.19 -9.22
N LYS A 173 -12.49 -0.75 -9.71
CA LYS A 173 -12.21 -2.17 -9.55
C LYS A 173 -10.74 -2.47 -9.25
N LEU A 174 -10.54 -3.64 -8.69
CA LEU A 174 -9.26 -4.32 -8.60
C LEU A 174 -9.20 -5.41 -9.67
N TYR A 175 -8.16 -5.38 -10.47
CA TYR A 175 -7.94 -6.29 -11.57
C TYR A 175 -6.70 -7.15 -11.39
N TYR A 176 -6.68 -8.30 -12.07
CA TYR A 176 -5.52 -9.13 -12.30
C TYR A 176 -5.31 -9.34 -13.80
N LEU A 177 -4.17 -8.93 -14.32
CA LEU A 177 -3.73 -9.20 -15.70
C LEU A 177 -2.74 -10.36 -15.68
N PRO A 178 -3.12 -11.57 -16.13
CA PRO A 178 -2.19 -12.68 -16.24
C PRO A 178 -1.06 -12.34 -17.23
N LYS A 179 0.15 -12.80 -16.94
CA LYS A 179 1.32 -12.52 -17.79
C LYS A 179 1.08 -12.95 -19.24
N GLY A 180 1.33 -12.03 -20.17
CA GLY A 180 1.18 -12.26 -21.62
C GLY A 180 -0.26 -12.25 -22.11
N GLN A 181 -1.26 -12.07 -21.25
CA GLN A 181 -2.65 -11.88 -21.66
C GLN A 181 -2.93 -10.41 -21.98
N LYS A 182 -3.98 -10.19 -22.78
CA LYS A 182 -4.46 -8.84 -23.16
C LYS A 182 -5.76 -8.45 -22.45
N GLN A 183 -6.37 -9.36 -21.74
CA GLN A 183 -7.61 -9.12 -21.00
C GLN A 183 -7.38 -9.43 -19.51
N PRO A 184 -7.59 -8.46 -18.61
CA PRO A 184 -7.55 -8.68 -17.19
C PRO A 184 -8.86 -9.31 -16.69
N VAL A 185 -8.81 -9.90 -15.52
CA VAL A 185 -9.98 -10.37 -14.79
C VAL A 185 -10.25 -9.48 -13.58
N ILE A 186 -11.51 -9.23 -13.29
CA ILE A 186 -11.92 -8.55 -12.07
C ILE A 186 -11.69 -9.53 -10.91
N VAL A 187 -10.89 -9.12 -9.92
CA VAL A 187 -10.63 -9.93 -8.72
C VAL A 187 -11.31 -9.37 -7.47
N ASP A 188 -11.65 -8.07 -7.46
CA ASP A 188 -12.63 -7.49 -6.53
C ASP A 188 -13.33 -6.28 -7.20
N GLY A 189 -14.66 -6.31 -7.27
CA GLY A 189 -15.51 -5.23 -7.78
C GLY A 189 -16.35 -4.54 -6.71
N LYS A 190 -16.03 -4.75 -5.41
CA LYS A 190 -16.83 -4.24 -4.28
C LYS A 190 -16.13 -3.13 -3.49
N LEU A 191 -14.93 -2.73 -3.90
CA LEU A 191 -14.20 -1.61 -3.33
C LEU A 191 -14.83 -0.29 -3.80
N GLN A 192 -14.88 0.71 -2.91
CA GLN A 192 -15.43 2.03 -3.25
C GLN A 192 -14.42 2.84 -4.08
N LYS A 193 -13.16 2.89 -3.63
CA LYS A 193 -12.07 3.55 -4.35
C LYS A 193 -10.75 2.83 -4.05
N PRO A 194 -10.46 1.73 -4.77
CA PRO A 194 -9.20 1.00 -4.58
C PRO A 194 -8.01 1.90 -4.95
N ASN A 195 -6.96 1.89 -4.12
CA ASN A 195 -5.77 2.70 -4.32
C ASN A 195 -4.52 1.87 -4.04
N GLY A 196 -3.76 2.13 -2.97
CA GLY A 196 -2.52 1.42 -2.68
C GLY A 196 -2.64 -0.09 -2.66
N ILE A 197 -1.65 -0.76 -3.20
CA ILE A 197 -1.62 -2.22 -3.36
C ILE A 197 -0.21 -2.76 -3.17
N ILE A 198 -0.06 -3.84 -2.41
CA ILE A 198 1.21 -4.56 -2.27
C ILE A 198 0.97 -6.04 -1.94
N GLY A 199 1.73 -6.93 -2.53
CA GLY A 199 1.71 -8.35 -2.20
C GLY A 199 2.93 -8.79 -1.40
N THR A 200 2.79 -9.91 -0.70
CA THR A 200 3.89 -10.54 0.02
C THR A 200 4.93 -11.14 -0.93
N PRO A 201 6.23 -11.20 -0.56
CA PRO A 201 7.31 -11.68 -1.43
C PRO A 201 7.18 -13.17 -1.81
N ASP A 202 6.41 -13.95 -1.05
CA ASP A 202 6.07 -15.34 -1.37
C ASP A 202 4.89 -15.48 -2.35
N GLY A 203 4.24 -14.37 -2.70
CA GLY A 203 3.11 -14.34 -3.63
C GLY A 203 1.80 -14.89 -3.06
N ARG A 204 1.69 -15.09 -1.75
CA ARG A 204 0.50 -15.72 -1.14
C ARG A 204 -0.58 -14.75 -0.70
N GLN A 205 -0.20 -13.51 -0.40
CA GLN A 205 -1.14 -12.52 0.13
C GLN A 205 -1.03 -11.21 -0.65
N LEU A 206 -2.15 -10.50 -0.72
CA LEU A 206 -2.26 -9.16 -1.30
C LEU A 206 -2.96 -8.25 -0.30
N TYR A 207 -2.40 -7.06 -0.09
CA TYR A 207 -3.03 -5.97 0.65
C TYR A 207 -3.53 -4.93 -0.34
N VAL A 208 -4.75 -4.46 -0.14
CA VAL A 208 -5.36 -3.42 -1.00
C VAL A 208 -6.11 -2.43 -0.12
N ALA A 209 -5.82 -1.17 -0.31
CA ALA A 209 -6.53 -0.08 0.35
C ALA A 209 -7.78 0.31 -0.44
N ASP A 210 -8.87 0.50 0.27
CA ASP A 210 -10.08 1.21 -0.16
C ASP A 210 -10.07 2.57 0.53
N ILE A 211 -9.51 3.57 -0.15
CA ILE A 211 -9.22 4.87 0.49
C ILE A 211 -10.50 5.60 0.88
N GLU A 212 -11.56 5.51 0.08
CA GLU A 212 -12.84 6.15 0.36
C GLU A 212 -13.60 5.47 1.50
N ALA A 213 -13.52 4.15 1.59
CA ALA A 213 -14.08 3.40 2.71
C ALA A 213 -13.25 3.52 4.00
N ASN A 214 -12.07 4.13 3.95
CA ASN A 214 -11.07 4.19 5.02
C ASN A 214 -10.72 2.82 5.59
N LYS A 215 -10.45 1.84 4.70
CA LYS A 215 -10.15 0.45 5.06
C LYS A 215 -9.01 -0.09 4.21
N THR A 216 -8.23 -0.98 4.79
CA THR A 216 -7.29 -1.83 4.04
C THR A 216 -7.67 -3.28 4.24
N TYR A 217 -7.75 -4.02 3.14
CA TYR A 217 -8.09 -5.44 3.12
C TYR A 217 -6.88 -6.29 2.82
N ARG A 218 -6.88 -7.51 3.36
CA ARG A 218 -5.92 -8.57 3.04
C ARG A 218 -6.66 -9.71 2.35
N TYR A 219 -6.07 -10.24 1.29
CA TYR A 219 -6.58 -11.36 0.50
C TYR A 219 -5.57 -12.49 0.46
N GLN A 220 -6.04 -13.70 0.22
CA GLN A 220 -5.21 -14.82 -0.23
C GLN A 220 -5.23 -14.88 -1.76
N ILE A 221 -4.07 -15.16 -2.36
CA ILE A 221 -3.91 -15.33 -3.81
C ILE A 221 -3.98 -16.81 -4.14
N ALA A 222 -4.96 -17.20 -4.94
CA ALA A 222 -5.09 -18.56 -5.44
C ALA A 222 -4.11 -18.81 -6.61
N PRO A 223 -3.77 -20.09 -6.94
CA PRO A 223 -2.82 -20.40 -8.02
C PRO A 223 -3.19 -19.84 -9.40
N ASN A 224 -4.47 -19.61 -9.66
CA ASN A 224 -4.97 -19.02 -10.90
C ASN A 224 -5.01 -17.47 -10.88
N GLY A 225 -4.51 -16.84 -9.81
CA GLY A 225 -4.49 -15.39 -9.64
C GLY A 225 -5.78 -14.80 -9.08
N GLN A 226 -6.82 -15.60 -8.84
CA GLN A 226 -8.04 -15.11 -8.18
C GLN A 226 -7.77 -14.81 -6.70
N LEU A 227 -8.47 -13.81 -6.17
CA LEU A 227 -8.40 -13.45 -4.77
C LEU A 227 -9.49 -14.17 -3.97
N THR A 228 -9.11 -14.70 -2.84
CA THR A 228 -9.99 -15.39 -1.91
C THR A 228 -9.79 -14.87 -0.48
N ASN A 229 -10.68 -15.24 0.44
CA ASN A 229 -10.56 -14.94 1.86
C ASN A 229 -10.29 -13.44 2.14
N ARG A 230 -11.12 -12.55 1.55
CA ARG A 230 -11.08 -11.12 1.84
C ARG A 230 -11.30 -10.87 3.33
N GLN A 231 -10.35 -10.28 4.01
CA GLN A 231 -10.42 -9.91 5.43
C GLN A 231 -10.10 -8.44 5.60
N LEU A 232 -10.81 -7.77 6.50
CA LEU A 232 -10.40 -6.45 6.97
C LEU A 232 -9.06 -6.60 7.69
N PHE A 233 -8.04 -5.90 7.19
CA PHE A 233 -6.73 -5.85 7.84
C PHE A 233 -6.70 -4.76 8.90
N VAL A 234 -7.04 -3.52 8.52
CA VAL A 234 -7.15 -2.37 9.44
C VAL A 234 -8.22 -1.39 8.96
N GLU A 235 -8.79 -0.62 9.90
CA GLU A 235 -9.70 0.50 9.63
C GLU A 235 -8.91 1.79 9.34
N GLN A 236 -8.09 1.71 8.30
CA GLN A 236 -7.35 2.82 7.71
C GLN A 236 -7.21 2.56 6.22
N GLY A 237 -7.59 3.56 5.40
CA GLY A 237 -7.26 3.61 3.98
C GLY A 237 -5.80 3.99 3.77
N SER A 238 -5.34 3.89 2.53
CA SER A 238 -3.98 4.28 2.15
C SER A 238 -3.94 4.76 0.71
N ASP A 239 -3.13 5.76 0.43
CA ASP A 239 -2.79 6.14 -0.94
C ASP A 239 -1.84 5.09 -1.52
N GLY A 240 -0.60 5.03 -1.05
CA GLY A 240 0.33 3.95 -1.39
C GLY A 240 0.69 3.06 -0.21
N MET A 241 1.45 1.98 -0.44
CA MET A 241 1.88 1.09 0.63
C MET A 241 3.12 0.27 0.27
N THR A 242 3.84 -0.18 1.29
CA THR A 242 4.95 -1.12 1.13
C THR A 242 5.06 -2.10 2.31
N LEU A 243 5.94 -3.09 2.18
CA LEU A 243 6.22 -4.11 3.19
C LEU A 243 7.70 -4.14 3.57
N ASP A 244 7.99 -4.47 4.82
CA ASP A 244 9.34 -4.83 5.25
C ASP A 244 9.54 -6.36 5.41
N ASN A 245 10.76 -6.75 5.68
CA ASN A 245 11.15 -8.16 5.85
C ASN A 245 10.65 -8.82 7.13
N GLN A 246 10.00 -8.07 8.02
CA GLN A 246 9.30 -8.58 9.20
C GLN A 246 7.79 -8.75 8.92
N GLY A 247 7.33 -8.40 7.73
CA GLY A 247 5.92 -8.44 7.32
C GLY A 247 5.12 -7.24 7.82
N ASN A 248 5.77 -6.18 8.29
CA ASN A 248 5.05 -4.96 8.64
C ASN A 248 4.58 -4.24 7.38
N VAL A 249 3.37 -3.67 7.45
CA VAL A 249 2.68 -2.96 6.37
C VAL A 249 2.73 -1.47 6.65
N TYR A 250 3.24 -0.71 5.69
CA TYR A 250 3.39 0.74 5.74
C TYR A 250 2.27 1.38 4.93
N LEU A 251 1.38 2.13 5.56
CA LEU A 251 0.26 2.82 4.94
C LEU A 251 0.49 4.33 4.93
N THR A 252 0.20 4.97 3.79
CA THR A 252 0.39 6.42 3.61
C THR A 252 -0.92 7.21 3.72
N GLY A 253 -0.79 8.54 3.75
CA GLY A 253 -1.86 9.51 3.93
C GLY A 253 -1.36 10.71 4.74
N LYS A 254 -1.79 10.88 5.99
CA LYS A 254 -1.15 11.84 6.92
C LYS A 254 0.09 11.19 7.53
N GLY A 255 1.25 11.37 6.89
CA GLY A 255 2.46 10.64 7.23
C GLY A 255 2.40 9.16 6.84
N VAL A 256 3.20 8.32 7.51
CA VAL A 256 3.24 6.88 7.28
C VAL A 256 2.88 6.16 8.57
N THR A 257 1.82 5.37 8.56
CA THR A 257 1.44 4.51 9.69
C THR A 257 1.88 3.08 9.41
N VAL A 258 2.58 2.47 10.37
CA VAL A 258 3.10 1.11 10.23
C VAL A 258 2.31 0.16 11.12
N TYR A 259 1.85 -0.93 10.52
CA TYR A 259 1.13 -2.01 11.19
C TYR A 259 1.95 -3.30 11.12
N SER A 260 1.92 -4.08 12.20
CA SER A 260 2.45 -5.44 12.17
C SER A 260 1.63 -6.33 11.21
N ALA A 261 2.14 -7.50 10.83
CA ALA A 261 1.40 -8.48 10.04
C ALA A 261 0.05 -8.92 10.68
N ALA A 262 -0.11 -8.71 11.98
CA ALA A 262 -1.35 -8.97 12.73
C ALA A 262 -2.33 -7.77 12.72
N GLY A 263 -1.99 -6.65 12.07
CA GLY A 263 -2.83 -5.45 12.03
C GLY A 263 -2.71 -4.56 13.28
N GLN A 264 -1.72 -4.77 14.13
CA GLN A 264 -1.46 -3.89 15.28
C GLN A 264 -0.62 -2.69 14.83
N LYS A 265 -1.06 -1.47 15.15
CA LYS A 265 -0.28 -0.26 14.91
C LYS A 265 0.98 -0.27 15.78
N ILE A 266 2.15 -0.20 15.14
CA ILE A 266 3.45 -0.26 15.83
C ILE A 266 4.23 1.04 15.75
N GLN A 267 3.97 1.88 14.73
CA GLN A 267 4.66 3.15 14.55
C GLN A 267 3.81 4.14 13.75
N HIS A 268 4.08 5.43 13.95
CA HIS A 268 3.66 6.50 13.05
C HIS A 268 4.86 7.41 12.76
N ILE A 269 5.16 7.57 11.48
CA ILE A 269 6.24 8.40 10.97
C ILE A 269 5.63 9.70 10.48
N ALA A 270 5.84 10.78 11.22
CA ALA A 270 5.41 12.11 10.81
C ALA A 270 6.25 12.57 9.61
N VAL A 271 5.59 13.04 8.55
CA VAL A 271 6.21 13.65 7.37
C VAL A 271 5.77 15.11 7.33
N PRO A 272 6.68 16.08 7.16
CA PRO A 272 6.34 17.51 7.20
C PRO A 272 5.72 18.00 5.89
N GLU A 273 4.70 17.29 5.42
CA GLU A 273 3.88 17.56 4.24
C GLU A 273 2.41 17.35 4.55
N GLU A 274 1.55 18.00 3.79
CA GLU A 274 0.09 17.87 3.95
C GLU A 274 -0.37 16.44 3.65
N TRP A 275 0.21 15.82 2.62
CA TRP A 275 -0.14 14.49 2.16
C TRP A 275 1.09 13.65 1.81
N THR A 276 1.12 12.41 2.25
CA THR A 276 2.08 11.40 1.84
C THR A 276 1.41 10.49 0.82
N GLY A 277 1.85 10.57 -0.44
CA GLY A 277 1.29 9.77 -1.53
C GLY A 277 1.70 8.31 -1.40
N ASN A 278 3.00 8.02 -1.44
CA ASN A 278 3.44 6.63 -1.52
C ASN A 278 4.81 6.41 -0.86
N VAL A 279 5.21 5.15 -0.69
CA VAL A 279 6.46 4.74 -0.06
C VAL A 279 7.06 3.50 -0.71
N CYS A 280 8.38 3.44 -0.80
CA CYS A 280 9.09 2.21 -1.10
C CYS A 280 10.42 2.13 -0.33
N PHE A 281 10.94 0.93 -0.14
CA PHE A 281 12.31 0.74 0.35
C PHE A 281 13.28 0.77 -0.82
N GLY A 282 14.39 1.51 -0.67
CA GLY A 282 15.45 1.63 -1.66
C GLY A 282 16.84 1.64 -1.05
N GLY A 283 17.83 2.05 -1.85
CA GLY A 283 19.23 1.93 -1.49
C GLY A 283 19.77 0.52 -1.74
N LYS A 284 21.09 0.36 -1.73
CA LYS A 284 21.77 -0.93 -2.02
C LYS A 284 21.39 -2.04 -1.04
N ASP A 285 21.13 -1.69 0.21
CA ASP A 285 20.78 -2.60 1.30
C ASP A 285 19.29 -2.73 1.55
N ARG A 286 18.45 -1.94 0.82
CA ARG A 286 16.99 -1.83 1.02
C ARG A 286 16.60 -1.34 2.42
N LYS A 287 17.45 -0.60 3.10
CA LYS A 287 17.21 -0.07 4.45
C LYS A 287 16.91 1.43 4.49
N THR A 288 16.60 2.02 3.36
CA THR A 288 16.15 3.41 3.28
C THR A 288 14.70 3.43 2.81
N LEU A 289 13.79 3.95 3.63
CA LEU A 289 12.42 4.22 3.22
C LEU A 289 12.41 5.54 2.43
N PHE A 290 12.02 5.48 1.18
CA PHE A 290 11.74 6.62 0.31
C PHE A 290 10.26 6.97 0.43
N ILE A 291 9.97 8.25 0.60
CA ILE A 291 8.63 8.76 0.89
C ILE A 291 8.34 9.87 -0.11
N THR A 292 7.39 9.63 -1.00
CA THR A 292 6.83 10.66 -1.88
C THR A 292 5.71 11.36 -1.14
N ALA A 293 5.81 12.69 -1.02
CA ALA A 293 4.86 13.45 -0.23
C ALA A 293 4.65 14.85 -0.83
N SER A 294 3.42 15.17 -1.23
CA SER A 294 3.08 16.44 -1.89
C SER A 294 4.10 16.78 -2.99
N ALA A 295 4.80 17.90 -2.88
CA ALA A 295 5.79 18.35 -3.86
C ALA A 295 7.24 17.89 -3.55
N ALA A 296 7.42 16.86 -2.70
CA ALA A 296 8.72 16.52 -2.14
C ALA A 296 9.03 15.02 -2.15
N LEU A 297 10.33 14.71 -2.13
CA LEU A 297 10.87 13.39 -1.85
C LEU A 297 11.63 13.43 -0.53
N PHE A 298 11.34 12.49 0.38
CA PHE A 298 12.06 12.29 1.63
C PHE A 298 12.71 10.92 1.67
N VAL A 299 13.72 10.77 2.53
CA VAL A 299 14.36 9.50 2.87
C VAL A 299 14.43 9.33 4.38
N LEU A 300 14.28 8.09 4.84
CA LEU A 300 14.36 7.73 6.24
C LEU A 300 15.18 6.44 6.40
N PRO A 301 16.31 6.47 7.13
CA PRO A 301 17.06 5.27 7.46
C PRO A 301 16.25 4.33 8.38
N MET A 302 16.25 3.04 8.04
CA MET A 302 15.49 2.00 8.73
C MET A 302 16.40 0.90 9.28
N GLN A 303 16.00 0.24 10.37
CA GLN A 303 16.63 -0.99 10.87
C GLN A 303 16.21 -2.21 10.04
N VAL A 304 14.97 -2.22 9.60
CA VAL A 304 14.40 -3.25 8.74
C VAL A 304 14.73 -2.97 7.28
N LYS A 305 14.53 -3.96 6.42
CA LYS A 305 14.71 -3.82 4.97
C LYS A 305 13.42 -4.11 4.22
N GLY A 306 13.24 -3.47 3.08
CA GLY A 306 12.15 -3.77 2.17
C GLY A 306 12.27 -5.15 1.53
N VAL A 307 11.14 -5.62 1.01
CA VAL A 307 11.01 -6.94 0.36
C VAL A 307 10.89 -6.86 -1.18
N GLN A 308 10.98 -5.64 -1.74
CA GLN A 308 10.89 -5.37 -3.19
C GLN A 308 12.26 -5.48 -3.86
#